data_603417967c4f869fe6a4de7d9c2015bb
#
_entry.id   603417967c4f869fe6a4de7d9c2015bb
#
_cell.length_a   1.000
_cell.length_b   1.000
_cell.length_c   1.000
_cell.angle_alpha   90.00
_cell.angle_beta   90.00
_cell.angle_gamma   90.00
#
_symmetry.space_group_name_H-M   'P 1'
#
loop_
_entity.id
_entity.type
_entity.pdbx_description
1 polymer ?
#
loop_
_entity_poly.entity_id
_entity_poly.type
_entity_poly.pdbx_seq_one_letter_code
_entity_poly.pdbx_strand_id
1 'polypeptide(L)'
;LIDATNRRRNMSAHTGQHMLSAIALRDLQTETVAVRINAFGLSTVDLAIADLTQEKIDSLETSVNVEIRANHPVYSRFVSPNSPELDQLRRAVKLDKVAGDVRLVEIETVDLSACAGTHVPFTGMLGMLKILKVENYKGGSRIHFAVGDEALT
;
A
#
# COMPACT_ATOMS: atom_id res chain seq x y z
N LEU A 1 -21.10 -17.79 -3.81
CA LEU A 1 -19.79 -18.06 -4.41
C LEU A 1 -18.91 -16.83 -4.35
N ILE A 2 -17.79 -16.94 -3.67
CA ILE A 2 -16.79 -15.89 -3.69
C ILE A 2 -16.11 -15.91 -5.06
N ASP A 3 -16.18 -14.80 -5.78
CA ASP A 3 -15.49 -14.69 -7.06
C ASP A 3 -13.98 -14.64 -6.80
N ALA A 4 -13.26 -15.69 -7.16
CA ALA A 4 -11.81 -15.81 -6.95
C ALA A 4 -11.03 -14.69 -7.67
N THR A 5 -11.53 -14.24 -8.83
CA THR A 5 -10.89 -13.15 -9.58
C THR A 5 -10.98 -11.83 -8.82
N ASN A 6 -12.16 -11.50 -8.28
CA ASN A 6 -12.35 -10.28 -7.51
C ASN A 6 -11.52 -10.30 -6.22
N ARG A 7 -11.46 -11.45 -5.57
CA ARG A 7 -10.65 -11.61 -4.37
C ARG A 7 -9.18 -11.35 -4.66
N ARG A 8 -8.68 -11.90 -5.77
CA ARG A 8 -7.29 -11.70 -6.19
C ARG A 8 -7.01 -10.23 -6.51
N ARG A 9 -7.92 -9.56 -7.23
CA ARG A 9 -7.80 -8.14 -7.54
C ARG A 9 -7.74 -7.29 -6.28
N ASN A 10 -8.61 -7.58 -5.32
CA ASN A 10 -8.60 -6.87 -4.03
C ASN A 10 -7.29 -7.08 -3.28
N MET A 11 -6.80 -8.32 -3.20
CA MET A 11 -5.55 -8.63 -2.52
C MET A 11 -4.38 -7.91 -3.21
N SER A 12 -4.31 -7.94 -4.53
CA SER A 12 -3.26 -7.27 -5.30
C SER A 12 -3.32 -5.76 -5.13
N ALA A 13 -4.49 -5.15 -5.23
CA ALA A 13 -4.66 -3.71 -5.05
C ALA A 13 -4.28 -3.28 -3.63
N HIS A 14 -4.63 -4.08 -2.62
CA HIS A 14 -4.33 -3.78 -1.23
C HIS A 14 -2.82 -3.87 -0.97
N THR A 15 -2.16 -4.91 -1.48
CA THR A 15 -0.70 -5.02 -1.38
C THR A 15 -0.02 -3.87 -2.14
N GLY A 16 -0.50 -3.54 -3.33
CA GLY A 16 0.00 -2.40 -4.10
C GLY A 16 -0.13 -1.08 -3.35
N GLN A 17 -1.24 -0.89 -2.63
CA GLN A 17 -1.43 0.30 -1.80
C GLN A 17 -0.40 0.36 -0.67
N HIS A 18 -0.13 -0.74 0.01
CA HIS A 18 0.89 -0.77 1.05
C HIS A 18 2.26 -0.41 0.49
N MET A 19 2.61 -0.93 -0.69
CA MET A 19 3.88 -0.61 -1.35
C MET A 19 3.95 0.87 -1.73
N LEU A 20 2.88 1.40 -2.31
CA LEU A 20 2.83 2.80 -2.72
C LEU A 20 2.99 3.73 -1.51
N SER A 21 2.30 3.44 -0.42
CA SER A 21 2.39 4.21 0.83
C SER A 21 3.78 4.13 1.45
N ALA A 22 4.38 2.94 1.48
CA ALA A 22 5.72 2.73 2.04
C ALA A 22 6.79 3.46 1.23
N ILE A 23 6.73 3.37 -0.10
CA ILE A 23 7.69 4.02 -0.98
C ILE A 23 7.51 5.54 -0.95
N ALA A 24 6.27 6.03 -0.88
CA ALA A 24 6.02 7.46 -0.73
C ALA A 24 6.61 8.01 0.58
N LEU A 25 6.48 7.27 1.66
CA LEU A 25 7.11 7.66 2.93
C LEU A 25 8.63 7.66 2.82
N ARG A 26 9.20 6.62 2.22
CA ARG A 26 10.66 6.48 2.06
C ARG A 26 11.25 7.56 1.17
N ASP A 27 10.66 7.79 0.00
CA ASP A 27 11.26 8.61 -1.05
C ASP A 27 10.78 10.06 -1.03
N LEU A 28 9.54 10.32 -0.60
CA LEU A 28 8.94 11.66 -0.57
C LEU A 28 8.73 12.18 0.85
N GLN A 29 8.98 11.35 1.86
CA GLN A 29 8.82 11.71 3.27
C GLN A 29 7.40 12.19 3.60
N THR A 30 6.40 11.58 2.95
CA THR A 30 5.00 11.94 3.13
C THR A 30 4.20 10.76 3.67
N GLU A 31 3.25 11.06 4.54
CA GLU A 31 2.36 10.07 5.13
C GLU A 31 1.13 9.85 4.25
N THR A 32 0.53 8.68 4.38
CA THR A 32 -0.77 8.36 3.79
C THR A 32 -1.87 8.84 4.72
N VAL A 33 -2.82 9.60 4.19
CA VAL A 33 -3.92 10.19 4.94
C VAL A 33 -5.19 9.35 4.81
N ALA A 34 -5.46 8.82 3.62
CA ALA A 34 -6.65 8.02 3.34
C ALA A 34 -6.39 7.05 2.21
N VAL A 35 -7.15 5.96 2.20
CA VAL A 35 -7.02 4.90 1.20
C VAL A 35 -8.40 4.42 0.78
N ARG A 36 -8.58 4.14 -0.50
CA ARG A 36 -9.77 3.49 -1.02
C ARG A 36 -9.35 2.41 -2.02
N ILE A 37 -9.66 1.17 -1.71
CA ILE A 37 -9.39 0.02 -2.58
C ILE A 37 -10.65 -0.30 -3.38
N ASN A 38 -10.49 -0.42 -4.69
CA ASN A 38 -11.57 -0.75 -5.61
C ASN A 38 -11.13 -1.91 -6.51
N ALA A 39 -11.78 -3.06 -6.40
CA ALA A 39 -11.47 -4.26 -7.18
C ALA A 39 -11.83 -4.11 -8.66
N PHE A 40 -12.75 -3.21 -9.01
CA PHE A 40 -13.30 -3.08 -10.36
C PHE A 40 -12.88 -1.80 -11.06
N GLY A 41 -11.97 -1.04 -10.49
CA GLY A 41 -11.55 0.23 -11.07
C GLY A 41 -10.28 0.74 -10.41
N LEU A 42 -10.11 2.05 -10.47
CA LEU A 42 -8.93 2.66 -9.87
C LEU A 42 -9.08 2.74 -8.35
N SER A 43 -8.03 2.35 -7.67
CA SER A 43 -7.87 2.58 -6.24
C SER A 43 -7.20 3.93 -6.00
N THR A 44 -7.37 4.48 -4.81
CA THR A 44 -6.74 5.77 -4.47
C THR A 44 -5.97 5.70 -3.18
N VAL A 45 -4.89 6.47 -3.14
CA VAL A 45 -4.11 6.78 -1.94
C VAL A 45 -4.00 8.29 -1.84
N ASP A 46 -4.39 8.84 -0.71
CA ASP A 46 -4.23 10.26 -0.43
C ASP A 46 -2.98 10.48 0.40
N LEU A 47 -2.05 11.25 -0.13
CA LEU A 47 -0.79 11.60 0.53
C LEU A 47 -0.89 13.01 1.12
N ALA A 48 -0.14 13.25 2.20
CA ALA A 48 -0.13 14.56 2.86
C ALA A 48 0.56 15.66 2.05
N ILE A 49 1.39 15.28 1.08
CA ILE A 49 2.13 16.24 0.24
C ILE A 49 1.28 16.70 -0.95
N ALA A 50 1.24 18.02 -1.20
CA ALA A 50 0.57 18.60 -2.36
C ALA A 50 1.58 18.90 -3.46
N ASP A 51 1.05 19.25 -4.65
CA ASP A 51 1.83 19.78 -5.78
C ASP A 51 2.97 18.86 -6.23
N LEU A 52 2.68 17.55 -6.32
CA LEU A 52 3.65 16.60 -6.84
C LEU A 52 3.97 16.90 -8.31
N THR A 53 5.27 17.03 -8.60
CA THR A 53 5.72 17.18 -9.97
C THR A 53 5.61 15.87 -10.73
N GLN A 54 5.51 15.94 -12.07
CA GLN A 54 5.47 14.73 -12.89
C GLN A 54 6.72 13.87 -12.66
N GLU A 55 7.88 14.51 -12.46
CA GLU A 55 9.12 13.80 -12.16
C GLU A 55 9.01 12.96 -10.89
N LYS A 56 8.43 13.52 -9.82
CA LYS A 56 8.23 12.79 -8.56
C LYS A 56 7.23 11.67 -8.72
N ILE A 57 6.17 11.88 -9.49
CA ILE A 57 5.17 10.86 -9.77
C ILE A 57 5.79 9.69 -10.54
N ASP A 58 6.57 9.98 -11.58
CA ASP A 58 7.24 8.97 -12.38
C ASP A 58 8.27 8.19 -11.55
N SER A 59 9.00 8.89 -10.71
CA SER A 59 9.97 8.27 -9.81
C SER A 59 9.31 7.35 -8.79
N LEU A 60 8.19 7.76 -8.23
CA LEU A 60 7.41 6.96 -7.30
C LEU A 60 6.92 5.67 -7.96
N GLU A 61 6.33 5.77 -9.14
CA GLU A 61 5.86 4.62 -9.91
C GLU A 61 7.01 3.66 -10.23
N THR A 62 8.13 4.18 -10.70
CA THR A 62 9.32 3.39 -11.02
C THR A 62 9.84 2.65 -9.78
N SER A 63 9.94 3.34 -8.65
CA SER A 63 10.45 2.75 -7.41
C SER A 63 9.54 1.63 -6.89
N VAL A 64 8.22 1.82 -6.98
CA VAL A 64 7.27 0.77 -6.60
C VAL A 64 7.46 -0.46 -7.49
N ASN A 65 7.58 -0.26 -8.81
CA ASN A 65 7.73 -1.37 -9.75
C ASN A 65 9.08 -2.10 -9.59
N VAL A 66 10.13 -1.42 -9.17
CA VAL A 66 11.41 -2.07 -8.81
C VAL A 66 11.17 -3.08 -7.67
N GLU A 67 10.44 -2.67 -6.64
CA GLU A 67 10.17 -3.54 -5.50
C GLU A 67 9.21 -4.67 -5.86
N ILE A 68 8.26 -4.44 -6.76
CA ILE A 68 7.39 -5.51 -7.27
C ILE A 68 8.24 -6.59 -7.95
N ARG A 69 9.14 -6.19 -8.83
CA ARG A 69 10.00 -7.13 -9.56
C ARG A 69 11.00 -7.85 -8.66
N ALA A 70 11.36 -7.25 -7.55
CA ALA A 70 12.24 -7.90 -6.56
C ALA A 70 11.56 -9.10 -5.88
N ASN A 71 10.26 -9.23 -6.02
CA ASN A 71 9.47 -10.37 -5.55
C ASN A 71 9.63 -10.65 -4.06
N HIS A 72 9.43 -9.62 -3.25
CA HIS A 72 9.53 -9.73 -1.79
C HIS A 72 8.40 -10.60 -1.23
N PRO A 73 8.68 -11.44 -0.22
CA PRO A 73 7.62 -12.16 0.48
C PRO A 73 6.78 -11.20 1.31
N VAL A 74 5.49 -11.52 1.40
CA VAL A 74 4.51 -10.77 2.19
C VAL A 74 3.91 -11.75 3.21
N TYR A 75 4.03 -11.44 4.47
CA TYR A 75 3.54 -12.32 5.52
C TYR A 75 2.92 -11.54 6.67
N SER A 76 2.08 -12.24 7.42
CA SER A 76 1.39 -11.65 8.56
C SER A 76 1.72 -12.41 9.83
N ARG A 77 1.64 -11.71 10.95
CA ARG A 77 1.79 -12.28 12.28
C ARG A 77 1.02 -11.46 13.30
N PHE A 78 0.71 -12.06 14.42
CA PHE A 78 0.10 -11.34 15.54
C PHE A 78 1.16 -11.04 16.59
N VAL A 79 1.10 -9.84 17.14
CA VAL A 79 1.99 -9.40 18.22
C VAL A 79 1.18 -8.83 19.37
N SER A 80 1.73 -8.90 20.59
CA SER A 80 1.14 -8.29 21.77
C SER A 80 1.05 -6.78 21.62
N PRO A 81 0.03 -6.11 22.20
CA PRO A 81 -0.02 -4.65 22.25
C PRO A 81 1.21 -4.00 22.89
N ASN A 82 1.99 -4.77 23.64
CA ASN A 82 3.22 -4.30 24.29
C ASN A 82 4.48 -4.61 23.47
N SER A 83 4.34 -5.19 22.27
CA SER A 83 5.50 -5.57 21.46
C SER A 83 6.29 -4.34 21.00
N PRO A 84 7.64 -4.36 21.09
CA PRO A 84 8.47 -3.27 20.57
C PRO A 84 8.38 -3.14 19.04
N GLU A 85 7.91 -4.16 18.31
CA GLU A 85 7.71 -4.06 16.87
C GLU A 85 6.71 -2.97 16.50
N LEU A 86 5.79 -2.61 17.40
CA LEU A 86 4.80 -1.57 17.14
C LEU A 86 5.43 -0.20 16.95
N ASP A 87 6.65 0.02 17.44
CA ASP A 87 7.39 1.27 17.24
C ASP A 87 7.97 1.39 15.82
N GLN A 88 8.01 0.30 15.07
CA GLN A 88 8.58 0.24 13.72
C GLN A 88 7.54 0.35 12.62
N LEU A 89 6.27 0.49 12.95
CA LEU A 89 5.20 0.54 11.97
C LEU A 89 5.26 1.82 11.14
N ARG A 90 4.95 1.69 9.84
CA ARG A 90 4.84 2.85 8.94
C ARG A 90 3.86 3.90 9.49
N ARG A 91 2.78 3.45 10.13
CA ARG A 91 1.79 4.32 10.77
C ARG A 91 1.50 3.81 12.18
N ALA A 92 1.52 4.70 13.16
CA ALA A 92 1.26 4.36 14.54
C ALA A 92 -0.15 3.78 14.73
N VAL A 93 -0.27 2.78 15.59
CA VAL A 93 -1.55 2.17 15.97
C VAL A 93 -2.07 2.84 17.23
N LYS A 94 -3.38 3.12 17.27
CA LYS A 94 -4.06 3.60 18.47
C LYS A 94 -4.38 2.40 19.36
N LEU A 95 -3.51 2.11 20.31
CA LEU A 95 -3.60 0.93 21.17
C LEU A 95 -4.82 0.92 22.07
N ASP A 96 -5.37 2.09 22.40
CA ASP A 96 -6.60 2.21 23.20
C ASP A 96 -7.84 1.64 22.48
N LYS A 97 -7.77 1.45 21.17
CA LYS A 97 -8.86 0.88 20.35
C LYS A 97 -8.65 -0.60 20.01
N VAL A 98 -7.55 -1.18 20.48
CA VAL A 98 -7.21 -2.57 20.15
C VAL A 98 -7.61 -3.48 21.31
N ALA A 99 -8.44 -4.48 21.01
CA ALA A 99 -8.81 -5.53 21.96
C ALA A 99 -8.00 -6.78 21.62
N GLY A 100 -6.90 -7.02 22.35
CA GLY A 100 -6.05 -8.19 22.15
C GLY A 100 -4.86 -7.93 21.24
N ASP A 101 -4.37 -8.98 20.59
CA ASP A 101 -3.17 -8.93 19.76
C ASP A 101 -3.40 -8.12 18.47
N VAL A 102 -2.34 -7.50 18.02
CA VAL A 102 -2.32 -6.69 16.79
C VAL A 102 -1.79 -7.54 15.64
N ARG A 103 -2.54 -7.60 14.53
CA ARG A 103 -2.08 -8.27 13.33
C ARG A 103 -1.19 -7.33 12.52
N LEU A 104 0.04 -7.76 12.26
CA LEU A 104 0.99 -7.04 11.43
C LEU A 104 1.09 -7.70 10.07
N VAL A 105 1.22 -6.87 9.03
CA VAL A 105 1.55 -7.32 7.68
C VAL A 105 2.90 -6.71 7.32
N GLU A 106 3.83 -7.58 6.93
CA GLU A 106 5.16 -7.18 6.52
C GLU A 106 5.39 -7.51 5.06
N ILE A 107 5.83 -6.50 4.29
CA ILE A 107 6.43 -6.70 2.98
C ILE A 107 7.92 -6.60 3.22
N GLU A 108 8.64 -7.72 3.17
CA GLU A 108 10.04 -7.82 3.60
C GLU A 108 10.88 -6.69 3.02
N THR A 109 11.60 -5.97 3.87
CA THR A 109 12.45 -4.81 3.56
C THR A 109 11.72 -3.57 3.02
N VAL A 110 10.40 -3.63 2.79
CA VAL A 110 9.64 -2.53 2.19
C VAL A 110 8.68 -1.88 3.19
N ASP A 111 7.87 -2.67 3.88
CA ASP A 111 6.80 -2.13 4.72
C ASP A 111 6.51 -3.00 5.92
N LEU A 112 6.13 -2.36 7.02
CA LEU A 112 5.57 -3.03 8.20
C LEU A 112 4.39 -2.19 8.67
N SER A 113 3.21 -2.79 8.72
CA SER A 113 1.99 -2.06 9.09
C SER A 113 1.03 -2.96 9.84
N ALA A 114 0.18 -2.34 10.68
CA ALA A 114 -0.94 -3.03 11.29
C ALA A 114 -2.08 -3.08 10.26
N CYS A 115 -2.54 -4.28 9.94
CA CYS A 115 -3.55 -4.45 8.91
C CYS A 115 -4.32 -5.76 9.12
N ALA A 116 -5.64 -5.69 9.03
CA ALA A 116 -6.50 -6.87 9.13
C ALA A 116 -6.88 -7.45 7.76
N GLY A 117 -6.52 -6.77 6.68
CA GLY A 117 -6.89 -7.16 5.32
C GLY A 117 -6.05 -8.29 4.76
N THR A 118 -6.46 -8.78 3.59
CA THR A 118 -5.76 -9.85 2.87
C THR A 118 -4.79 -9.31 1.85
N HIS A 119 -3.68 -10.02 1.68
CA HIS A 119 -2.58 -9.64 0.80
C HIS A 119 -2.11 -10.81 -0.04
N VAL A 120 -1.43 -10.50 -1.16
CA VAL A 120 -0.74 -11.54 -1.95
C VAL A 120 0.50 -12.03 -1.18
N PRO A 121 0.93 -13.29 -1.37
CA PRO A 121 2.09 -13.82 -0.64
C PRO A 121 3.44 -13.30 -1.14
N PHE A 122 3.52 -12.77 -2.37
CA PHE A 122 4.75 -12.23 -2.96
C PHE A 122 4.43 -11.02 -3.80
N THR A 123 5.28 -10.00 -3.75
CA THR A 123 5.04 -8.75 -4.49
C THR A 123 5.06 -8.94 -6.00
N GLY A 124 5.82 -9.92 -6.50
CA GLY A 124 5.86 -10.23 -7.94
C GLY A 124 4.52 -10.62 -8.52
N MET A 125 3.58 -11.09 -7.69
CA MET A 125 2.23 -11.44 -8.13
C MET A 125 1.40 -10.24 -8.56
N LEU A 126 1.82 -9.02 -8.21
CA LEU A 126 1.17 -7.80 -8.68
C LEU A 126 1.40 -7.56 -10.17
N GLY A 127 2.50 -8.07 -10.72
CA GLY A 127 2.91 -7.77 -12.08
C GLY A 127 3.45 -6.35 -12.20
N MET A 128 2.58 -5.36 -12.17
CA MET A 128 2.98 -3.95 -12.21
C MET A 128 1.95 -3.08 -11.48
N LEU A 129 2.39 -1.89 -11.10
CA LEU A 129 1.53 -0.82 -10.59
C LEU A 129 1.66 0.38 -11.53
N LYS A 130 0.54 1.00 -11.87
CA LYS A 130 0.53 2.18 -12.72
C LYS A 130 -0.24 3.30 -12.03
N ILE A 131 0.37 4.49 -11.99
CA ILE A 131 -0.29 5.71 -11.54
C ILE A 131 -0.94 6.35 -12.75
N LEU A 132 -2.26 6.49 -12.73
CA LEU A 132 -3.05 6.93 -13.87
C LEU A 132 -3.44 8.41 -13.78
N LYS A 133 -3.57 8.92 -12.57
CA LYS A 133 -3.97 10.30 -12.33
C LYS A 133 -3.51 10.73 -10.95
N VAL A 134 -3.04 11.96 -10.85
CA VAL A 134 -2.75 12.60 -9.57
C VAL A 134 -3.42 13.97 -9.56
N GLU A 135 -4.14 14.27 -8.48
CA GLU A 135 -4.81 15.54 -8.32
C GLU A 135 -4.59 16.09 -6.91
N ASN A 136 -4.56 17.41 -6.78
CA ASN A 136 -4.53 18.02 -5.46
C ASN A 136 -5.88 17.80 -4.78
N TYR A 137 -5.85 17.38 -3.51
CA TYR A 137 -7.05 17.08 -2.75
C TYR A 137 -6.84 17.36 -1.27
N LYS A 138 -7.65 18.27 -0.71
CA LYS A 138 -7.64 18.64 0.71
C LYS A 138 -6.25 18.97 1.26
N GLY A 139 -5.47 19.72 0.49
CA GLY A 139 -4.12 20.13 0.91
C GLY A 139 -3.03 19.09 0.67
N GLY A 140 -3.37 17.95 0.12
CA GLY A 140 -2.44 16.88 -0.26
C GLY A 140 -2.63 16.47 -1.70
N SER A 141 -2.23 15.25 -2.03
CA SER A 141 -2.38 14.67 -3.37
C SER A 141 -3.16 13.38 -3.32
N ARG A 142 -4.13 13.22 -4.21
CA ARG A 142 -4.84 11.97 -4.41
C ARG A 142 -4.25 11.25 -5.62
N ILE A 143 -3.70 10.06 -5.38
CA ILE A 143 -3.11 9.23 -6.43
C ILE A 143 -4.11 8.14 -6.80
N HIS A 144 -4.49 8.11 -8.09
CA HIS A 144 -5.31 7.05 -8.66
C HIS A 144 -4.39 6.03 -9.31
N PHE A 145 -4.51 4.77 -8.93
CA PHE A 145 -3.61 3.73 -9.41
C PHE A 145 -4.35 2.43 -9.73
N ALA A 146 -3.71 1.62 -10.55
CA ALA A 146 -4.16 0.29 -10.88
C ALA A 146 -3.00 -0.70 -10.75
N VAL A 147 -3.31 -1.97 -10.53
CA VAL A 147 -2.33 -3.03 -10.31
C VAL A 147 -2.67 -4.21 -11.23
N GLY A 148 -1.63 -4.85 -11.76
CA GLY A 148 -1.79 -6.05 -12.58
C GLY A 148 -2.48 -5.76 -13.89
N ASP A 149 -3.45 -6.60 -14.26
CA ASP A 149 -4.16 -6.48 -15.54
C ASP A 149 -4.92 -5.16 -15.68
N GLU A 150 -5.39 -4.61 -14.57
CA GLU A 150 -6.08 -3.32 -14.57
C GLU A 150 -5.16 -2.17 -15.00
N ALA A 151 -3.85 -2.32 -14.80
CA ALA A 151 -2.86 -1.32 -15.20
C ALA A 151 -2.65 -1.27 -16.70
N LEU A 152 -3.05 -2.33 -17.42
CA LEU A 152 -2.86 -2.45 -18.87
C LEU A 152 -4.06 -1.92 -19.68
N THR A 153 -5.17 -1.64 -19.04
CA THR A 153 -6.40 -1.11 -19.69
C THR A 153 -6.62 0.41 -19.46
#